data_6db1fe8f89cc59672526a19b28d5d163
#
_entry.id   6db1fe8f89cc59672526a19b28d5d163
#
_cell.length_a   1.000
_cell.length_b   1.000
_cell.length_c   1.000
_cell.angle_alpha   90.00
_cell.angle_beta   90.00
_cell.angle_gamma   90.00
#
_symmetry.space_group_name_H-M   'P 1'
#
loop_
_entity.id
_entity.type
_entity.pdbx_description
1 polymer ?
#
loop_
_entity_poly.entity_id
_entity_poly.type
_entity_poly.pdbx_seq_one_letter_code
_entity_poly.pdbx_strand_id
1 'polypeptide(L)'
;VSFRRAMRKAMQTAFKAGAKGVRIQCGGRLGGAEMSRSEFYREGRVPLHTLRADIDYGFAEAHTTFGRLGVKVWIYKGEVIESRAEREAAALAQAKAAKAERPRRAPRAPRGEVTTSTVEERAADSATTETSAPTTEIKSEGGEA
;
A
#
# COMPACT_ATOMS: atom_id res chain seq x y z
N VAL A 1 6.32 0.53 -31.77
CA VAL A 1 6.92 1.84 -31.45
C VAL A 1 8.28 1.60 -30.81
N SER A 2 9.34 2.30 -31.29
CA SER A 2 10.66 2.21 -30.66
C SER A 2 10.60 2.67 -29.21
N PHE A 3 11.19 1.90 -28.28
CA PHE A 3 11.20 2.21 -26.85
C PHE A 3 11.82 3.59 -26.55
N ARG A 4 12.84 4.03 -27.33
CA ARG A 4 13.44 5.36 -27.19
C ARG A 4 12.44 6.48 -27.49
N ARG A 5 11.61 6.29 -28.51
CA ARG A 5 10.56 7.27 -28.85
C ARG A 5 9.47 7.32 -27.78
N ALA A 6 9.11 6.15 -27.22
CA ALA A 6 8.15 6.06 -26.13
C ALA A 6 8.66 6.79 -24.87
N MET A 7 9.92 6.57 -24.47
CA MET A 7 10.55 7.24 -23.33
C MET A 7 10.58 8.76 -23.50
N ARG A 8 10.99 9.26 -24.67
CA ARG A 8 11.01 10.71 -24.97
C ARG A 8 9.60 11.32 -24.92
N LYS A 9 8.61 10.63 -25.49
CA LYS A 9 7.22 11.08 -25.45
C LYS A 9 6.69 11.14 -24.02
N ALA A 10 7.00 10.12 -23.20
CA ALA A 10 6.59 10.09 -21.79
C ALA A 10 7.23 11.26 -21.00
N MET A 11 8.52 11.54 -21.20
CA MET A 11 9.17 12.70 -20.58
C MET A 11 8.49 14.02 -20.96
N GLN A 12 8.26 14.25 -22.26
CA GLN A 12 7.57 15.46 -22.73
C GLN A 12 6.18 15.60 -22.12
N THR A 13 5.44 14.50 -21.97
CA THR A 13 4.11 14.50 -21.34
C THR A 13 4.20 14.89 -19.88
N ALA A 14 5.18 14.34 -19.14
CA ALA A 14 5.39 14.67 -17.74
C ALA A 14 5.78 16.14 -17.53
N PHE A 15 6.64 16.70 -18.39
CA PHE A 15 6.97 18.13 -18.34
C PHE A 15 5.77 19.03 -18.66
N LYS A 16 4.94 18.65 -19.64
CA LYS A 16 3.67 19.37 -19.94
C LYS A 16 2.71 19.34 -18.75
N ALA A 17 2.74 18.27 -17.94
CA ALA A 17 1.96 18.18 -16.71
C ALA A 17 2.57 18.94 -15.52
N GLY A 18 3.71 19.62 -15.70
CA GLY A 18 4.33 20.49 -14.68
C GLY A 18 5.40 19.82 -13.83
N ALA A 19 5.93 18.64 -14.22
CA ALA A 19 7.05 18.01 -13.53
C ALA A 19 8.32 18.87 -13.67
N LYS A 20 9.08 19.03 -12.57
CA LYS A 20 10.35 19.76 -12.55
C LYS A 20 11.55 18.91 -12.98
N GLY A 21 11.37 17.61 -12.98
CA GLY A 21 12.35 16.65 -13.45
C GLY A 21 11.79 15.25 -13.59
N VAL A 22 12.33 14.49 -14.53
CA VAL A 22 11.88 13.13 -14.81
C VAL A 22 13.09 12.26 -15.12
N ARG A 23 13.10 11.05 -14.57
CA ARG A 23 14.02 9.99 -14.92
C ARG A 23 13.24 8.75 -15.29
N ILE A 24 13.50 8.19 -16.46
CA ILE A 24 12.89 6.94 -16.92
C ILE A 24 14.01 5.94 -17.21
N GLN A 25 13.89 4.74 -16.69
CA GLN A 25 14.82 3.65 -16.90
C GLN A 25 14.07 2.44 -17.41
N CYS A 26 14.54 1.88 -18.54
CA CYS A 26 14.04 0.64 -19.10
C CYS A 26 15.14 -0.40 -19.05
N GLY A 27 14.82 -1.63 -18.65
CA GLY A 27 15.76 -2.75 -18.61
C GLY A 27 15.14 -4.02 -19.14
N GLY A 28 15.98 -4.88 -19.75
CA GLY A 28 15.57 -6.13 -20.33
C GLY A 28 16.07 -6.28 -21.77
N ARG A 29 15.43 -7.14 -22.56
CA ARG A 29 15.76 -7.38 -23.99
C ARG A 29 15.14 -6.29 -24.86
N LEU A 30 15.73 -5.09 -24.81
CA LEU A 30 15.22 -3.91 -25.49
C LEU A 30 15.30 -4.07 -27.02
N GLY A 31 14.13 -3.90 -27.67
CA GLY A 31 14.02 -4.05 -29.11
C GLY A 31 14.12 -5.49 -29.62
N GLY A 32 13.95 -6.50 -28.76
CA GLY A 32 14.08 -7.91 -29.11
C GLY A 32 15.52 -8.41 -29.17
N ALA A 33 16.48 -7.63 -28.64
CA ALA A 33 17.89 -8.03 -28.61
C ALA A 33 18.06 -9.31 -27.75
N GLU A 34 19.01 -10.15 -28.15
CA GLU A 34 19.29 -11.41 -27.43
C GLU A 34 19.86 -11.15 -26.02
N MET A 35 20.76 -10.17 -25.93
CA MET A 35 21.31 -9.74 -24.63
C MET A 35 20.47 -8.63 -24.02
N SER A 36 20.20 -8.74 -22.72
CA SER A 36 19.54 -7.70 -21.96
C SER A 36 20.46 -6.51 -21.72
N ARG A 37 19.91 -5.31 -21.77
CA ARG A 37 20.60 -4.07 -21.37
C ARG A 37 19.64 -3.13 -20.67
N SER A 38 20.20 -2.15 -19.98
CA SER A 38 19.44 -1.09 -19.34
C SER A 38 19.77 0.25 -19.98
N GLU A 39 18.76 0.98 -20.38
CA GLU A 39 18.88 2.36 -20.89
C GLU A 39 18.05 3.30 -20.02
N PHE A 40 18.56 4.49 -19.75
CA PHE A 40 17.82 5.52 -19.02
C PHE A 40 17.93 6.87 -19.71
N TYR A 41 16.88 7.65 -19.55
CA TYR A 41 16.85 9.06 -19.89
C TYR A 41 16.50 9.88 -18.66
N ARG A 42 17.15 11.02 -18.52
CA ARG A 42 16.87 11.98 -17.47
C ARG A 42 16.80 13.38 -18.06
N GLU A 43 15.81 14.12 -17.66
CA GLU A 43 15.62 15.51 -18.04
C GLU A 43 15.19 16.30 -16.80
N GLY A 44 15.76 17.51 -16.63
CA GLY A 44 15.57 18.29 -15.44
C GLY A 44 16.33 17.76 -14.21
N ARG A 45 15.93 18.22 -13.03
CA ARG A 45 16.56 17.86 -11.76
C ARG A 45 15.76 16.74 -11.08
N VAL A 46 16.43 15.66 -10.68
CA VAL A 46 15.82 14.57 -9.89
C VAL A 46 16.69 14.30 -8.66
N PRO A 47 16.50 15.05 -7.56
CA PRO A 47 17.36 14.97 -6.37
C PRO A 47 16.95 13.81 -5.46
N LEU A 48 17.41 12.59 -5.77
CA LEU A 48 17.05 11.37 -5.04
C LEU A 48 17.55 11.31 -3.58
N HIS A 49 18.54 12.15 -3.23
CA HIS A 49 19.11 12.20 -1.87
C HIS A 49 18.52 13.32 -1.00
N THR A 50 17.58 14.09 -1.52
CA THR A 50 16.95 15.20 -0.78
C THR A 50 15.65 14.72 -0.15
N LEU A 51 15.59 14.66 1.19
CA LEU A 51 14.40 14.18 1.92
C LEU A 51 13.16 15.05 1.74
N ARG A 52 13.34 16.35 1.53
CA ARG A 52 12.24 17.30 1.29
C ARG A 52 11.75 17.32 -0.15
N ALA A 53 12.38 16.55 -1.05
CA ALA A 53 11.96 16.47 -2.43
C ALA A 53 10.74 15.54 -2.58
N ASP A 54 9.68 16.05 -3.20
CA ASP A 54 8.51 15.25 -3.56
C ASP A 54 8.81 14.52 -4.88
N ILE A 55 9.15 13.24 -4.75
CA ILE A 55 9.48 12.37 -5.89
C ILE A 55 8.49 11.22 -5.91
N ASP A 56 7.71 11.18 -6.96
CA ASP A 56 6.81 10.08 -7.24
C ASP A 56 7.56 8.97 -8.00
N TYR A 57 7.34 7.71 -7.60
CA TYR A 57 7.99 6.56 -8.18
C TYR A 57 6.97 5.57 -8.71
N GLY A 58 7.16 5.15 -9.95
CA GLY A 58 6.36 4.12 -10.58
C GLY A 58 7.21 3.00 -11.17
N PHE A 59 6.70 1.78 -11.06
CA PHE A 59 7.28 0.60 -11.68
C PHE A 59 6.22 -0.12 -12.50
N ALA A 60 6.59 -0.52 -13.71
CA ALA A 60 5.72 -1.30 -14.59
C ALA A 60 6.55 -2.34 -15.35
N GLU A 61 5.92 -3.45 -15.68
CA GLU A 61 6.51 -4.49 -16.52
C GLU A 61 5.73 -4.63 -17.82
N ALA A 62 6.44 -4.64 -18.93
CA ALA A 62 5.88 -4.92 -20.24
C ALA A 62 6.18 -6.37 -20.62
N HIS A 63 5.15 -7.16 -20.84
CA HIS A 63 5.26 -8.53 -21.32
C HIS A 63 5.41 -8.51 -22.85
N THR A 64 6.53 -9.04 -23.34
CA THR A 64 6.81 -9.18 -24.76
C THR A 64 7.02 -10.64 -25.11
N THR A 65 6.98 -10.97 -26.41
CA THR A 65 7.30 -12.33 -26.90
C THR A 65 8.70 -12.78 -26.52
N PHE A 66 9.63 -11.84 -26.31
CA PHE A 66 11.04 -12.10 -25.94
C PHE A 66 11.29 -12.04 -24.43
N GLY A 67 10.27 -11.88 -23.59
CA GLY A 67 10.38 -11.79 -22.15
C GLY A 67 9.77 -10.52 -21.58
N ARG A 68 10.14 -10.19 -20.32
CA ARG A 68 9.63 -9.01 -19.62
C ARG A 68 10.63 -7.86 -19.70
N LEU A 69 10.10 -6.67 -19.93
CA LEU A 69 10.84 -5.42 -19.87
C LEU A 69 10.40 -4.66 -18.63
N GLY A 70 11.32 -4.37 -17.71
CA GLY A 70 11.06 -3.55 -16.54
C GLY A 70 11.19 -2.07 -16.87
N VAL A 71 10.22 -1.27 -16.47
CA VAL A 71 10.22 0.19 -16.60
C VAL A 71 10.13 0.81 -15.21
N LYS A 72 11.10 1.69 -14.90
CA LYS A 72 11.13 2.47 -13.66
C LYS A 72 11.04 3.94 -14.01
N VAL A 73 10.18 4.67 -13.31
CA VAL A 73 9.96 6.10 -13.55
C VAL A 73 10.05 6.85 -12.22
N TRP A 74 10.79 7.95 -12.21
CA TRP A 74 10.87 8.91 -11.10
C TRP A 74 10.44 10.26 -11.62
N ILE A 75 9.46 10.88 -10.97
CA ILE A 75 8.92 12.18 -11.33
C ILE A 75 9.12 13.11 -10.15
N TYR A 76 9.93 14.15 -10.34
CA TYR A 76 10.14 15.18 -9.35
C TYR A 76 9.12 16.29 -9.54
N LYS A 77 8.24 16.47 -8.56
CA LYS A 77 7.18 17.48 -8.54
C LYS A 77 7.65 18.80 -7.92
N GLY A 78 8.58 18.75 -7.00
CA GLY A 78 9.10 19.92 -6.30
C GLY A 78 9.59 19.60 -4.89
N GLU A 79 9.88 20.65 -4.13
CA GLU A 79 10.24 20.51 -2.72
C GLU A 79 9.01 20.81 -1.87
N VAL A 80 8.75 19.94 -0.91
CA VAL A 80 7.71 20.18 0.11
C VAL A 80 8.38 20.97 1.24
N ILE A 81 8.11 22.27 1.27
CA ILE A 81 8.54 23.17 2.34
C ILE A 81 7.30 23.43 3.21
N GLU A 82 6.80 22.39 3.86
CA GLU A 82 5.77 22.60 4.87
C GLU A 82 6.40 23.12 6.14
N SER A 83 5.99 24.29 6.56
CA SER A 83 6.36 24.81 7.87
C SER A 83 5.73 23.93 8.96
N ARG A 84 6.38 23.84 10.12
CA ARG A 84 5.85 23.09 11.27
C ARG A 84 4.43 23.54 11.62
N ALA A 85 4.17 24.83 11.53
CA ALA A 85 2.85 25.42 11.79
C ALA A 85 1.77 24.95 10.80
N GLU A 86 2.11 24.78 9.51
CA GLU A 86 1.18 24.26 8.50
C GLU A 86 0.86 22.79 8.72
N ARG A 87 1.87 21.98 9.12
CA ARG A 87 1.64 20.56 9.47
C ARG A 87 0.73 20.42 10.68
N GLU A 88 0.94 21.24 11.72
CA GLU A 88 0.10 21.25 12.91
C GLU A 88 -1.32 21.72 12.59
N ALA A 89 -1.48 22.74 11.75
CA ALA A 89 -2.79 23.20 11.29
C ALA A 89 -3.53 22.15 10.44
N ALA A 90 -2.84 21.47 9.53
CA ALA A 90 -3.38 20.40 8.71
C ALA A 90 -3.79 19.18 9.58
N ALA A 91 -2.97 18.80 10.55
CA ALA A 91 -3.27 17.73 11.50
C ALA A 91 -4.51 18.05 12.37
N LEU A 92 -4.63 19.29 12.85
CA LEU A 92 -5.80 19.76 13.58
C LEU A 92 -7.07 19.78 12.72
N ALA A 93 -6.96 20.18 11.45
CA ALA A 93 -8.07 20.17 10.51
C ALA A 93 -8.54 18.73 10.23
N GLN A 94 -7.63 17.80 10.02
CA GLN A 94 -7.94 16.39 9.83
C GLN A 94 -8.56 15.76 11.08
N ALA A 95 -8.04 16.07 12.26
CA ALA A 95 -8.59 15.60 13.52
C ALA A 95 -10.03 16.12 13.76
N LYS A 96 -10.30 17.39 13.39
CA LYS A 96 -11.65 17.98 13.46
C LYS A 96 -12.60 17.31 12.47
N ALA A 97 -12.17 17.05 11.24
CA ALA A 97 -12.96 16.35 10.23
C ALA A 97 -13.31 14.92 10.67
N ALA A 98 -12.33 14.16 11.15
CA ALA A 98 -12.54 12.81 11.68
C ALA A 98 -13.47 12.78 12.90
N LYS A 99 -13.44 13.82 13.75
CA LYS A 99 -14.35 13.95 14.88
C LYS A 99 -15.78 14.32 14.45
N ALA A 100 -15.93 15.08 13.38
CA ALA A 100 -17.24 15.44 12.82
C ALA A 100 -17.91 14.25 12.10
N GLU A 101 -17.13 13.35 11.54
CA GLU A 101 -17.59 12.15 10.81
C GLU A 101 -17.94 10.97 11.73
N ARG A 102 -17.62 11.03 13.02
CA ARG A 102 -18.07 10.03 13.98
C ARG A 102 -19.58 10.11 14.13
N PRO A 103 -20.36 9.07 13.75
CA PRO A 103 -21.80 9.07 13.92
C PRO A 103 -22.12 9.27 15.39
N ARG A 104 -22.92 10.29 15.71
CA ARG A 104 -23.45 10.50 17.07
C ARG A 104 -24.15 9.21 17.46
N ARG A 105 -23.51 8.45 18.37
CA ARG A 105 -24.12 7.26 18.95
C ARG A 105 -25.50 7.68 19.48
N ALA A 106 -26.54 7.14 18.89
CA ALA A 106 -27.90 7.38 19.29
C ALA A 106 -28.04 7.21 20.82
N PRO A 107 -28.80 8.07 21.50
CA PRO A 107 -29.03 7.94 22.95
C PRO A 107 -29.64 6.57 23.20
N ARG A 108 -28.96 5.78 24.05
CA ARG A 108 -29.40 4.46 24.49
C ARG A 108 -30.73 4.64 25.19
N ALA A 109 -31.80 4.06 24.63
CA ALA A 109 -33.12 4.03 25.23
C ALA A 109 -33.04 3.55 26.70
N PRO A 110 -33.82 4.12 27.65
CA PRO A 110 -33.84 3.68 29.01
C PRO A 110 -34.30 2.22 29.06
N ARG A 111 -33.49 1.41 29.72
CA ARG A 111 -33.77 -0.01 29.97
C ARG A 111 -34.99 -0.08 30.92
N GLY A 112 -36.12 -0.49 30.36
CA GLY A 112 -37.35 -0.70 31.14
C GLY A 112 -37.13 -1.64 32.32
N GLU A 113 -37.79 -1.31 33.41
CA GLU A 113 -37.82 -2.03 34.66
C GLU A 113 -38.19 -3.50 34.43
N VAL A 114 -37.33 -4.37 34.97
CA VAL A 114 -37.64 -5.79 35.09
C VAL A 114 -38.53 -5.94 36.31
N THR A 115 -39.81 -6.14 36.09
CA THR A 115 -40.73 -6.61 37.12
C THR A 115 -40.38 -8.04 37.52
N THR A 116 -40.03 -8.19 38.77
CA THR A 116 -39.89 -9.47 39.45
C THR A 116 -41.24 -10.15 39.55
N SER A 117 -41.38 -11.33 38.99
CA SER A 117 -42.39 -12.29 39.45
C SER A 117 -41.92 -13.71 39.17
N THR A 118 -41.80 -14.39 40.29
CA THR A 118 -42.15 -15.78 40.59
C THR A 118 -41.13 -16.87 40.22
N VAL A 119 -40.56 -17.31 41.31
CA VAL A 119 -39.93 -18.59 41.64
C VAL A 119 -40.83 -19.75 41.20
N GLU A 120 -40.26 -20.76 40.71
CA GLU A 120 -40.35 -22.18 41.06
C GLU A 120 -40.15 -23.13 39.88
N GLU A 121 -39.30 -24.02 40.18
CA GLU A 121 -39.32 -25.46 39.85
C GLU A 121 -38.90 -25.90 38.45
N ARG A 122 -37.70 -26.42 38.33
CA ARG A 122 -37.51 -27.88 38.24
C ARG A 122 -36.02 -28.24 38.13
N ALA A 123 -35.68 -29.11 39.04
CA ALA A 123 -34.44 -29.84 39.13
C ALA A 123 -34.36 -30.96 38.09
N ALA A 124 -33.11 -31.44 37.93
CA ALA A 124 -32.68 -32.71 37.35
C ALA A 124 -32.65 -32.75 35.79
N ASP A 125 -31.51 -33.00 35.19
CA ASP A 125 -30.87 -34.28 35.07
C ASP A 125 -29.53 -34.17 34.37
N SER A 126 -28.58 -34.76 35.02
CA SER A 126 -27.50 -35.63 34.60
C SER A 126 -26.75 -35.43 33.28
N ALA A 127 -25.46 -35.37 33.51
CA ALA A 127 -24.45 -36.32 33.01
C ALA A 127 -23.76 -36.04 31.68
N THR A 128 -22.45 -35.78 31.85
CA THR A 128 -21.35 -36.55 31.25
C THR A 128 -21.25 -36.60 29.75
N THR A 129 -20.19 -36.04 29.20
CA THR A 129 -19.21 -36.77 28.41
C THR A 129 -17.99 -35.92 28.13
N GLU A 130 -16.92 -36.34 28.60
CA GLU A 130 -15.51 -36.28 28.31
C GLU A 130 -15.14 -36.24 26.82
N THR A 131 -13.87 -35.77 26.68
CA THR A 131 -12.88 -36.33 25.74
C THR A 131 -12.89 -35.69 24.37
N SER A 132 -11.87 -35.13 23.84
CA SER A 132 -10.44 -35.34 23.75
C SER A 132 -9.83 -34.38 22.76
N ALA A 133 -8.70 -33.83 23.10
CA ALA A 133 -7.80 -33.20 22.13
C ALA A 133 -7.03 -34.31 21.36
N PRO A 134 -6.64 -34.08 20.12
CA PRO A 134 -5.52 -34.80 19.54
C PRO A 134 -4.30 -33.91 19.43
N THR A 135 -3.28 -34.28 20.18
CA THR A 135 -1.86 -34.05 19.99
C THR A 135 -1.44 -34.57 18.63
N THR A 136 -0.78 -33.77 17.84
CA THR A 136 -0.03 -34.26 16.67
C THR A 136 1.45 -34.06 16.92
N GLU A 137 2.11 -35.17 17.14
CA GLU A 137 3.56 -35.35 17.21
C GLU A 137 4.23 -34.95 15.90
N ILE A 138 5.29 -34.19 16.04
CA ILE A 138 6.27 -33.93 14.97
C ILE A 138 7.32 -35.03 15.08
N LYS A 139 7.37 -35.91 14.10
CA LYS A 139 8.40 -36.90 13.93
C LYS A 139 9.55 -36.37 13.07
N SER A 140 10.69 -36.20 13.66
CA SER A 140 11.98 -35.95 13.03
C SER A 140 12.60 -37.29 12.62
N GLU A 141 13.02 -37.43 11.38
CA GLU A 141 14.03 -38.37 10.87
C GLU A 141 14.76 -37.57 9.78
N GLY A 142 16.04 -37.35 9.76
CA GLY A 142 17.24 -38.10 10.11
C GLY A 142 17.66 -39.03 8.96
N GLY A 143 18.71 -38.68 8.19
CA GLY A 143 19.37 -39.56 7.21
C GLY A 143 20.05 -38.77 6.10
N GLU A 144 21.23 -38.56 6.24
CA GLU A 144 22.51 -38.94 5.62
C GLU A 144 22.40 -39.71 4.28
N ALA A 145 22.93 -39.13 3.21
CA ALA A 145 23.92 -39.66 2.27
C ALA A 145 24.26 -38.60 1.22
#